data_04a3531e78d80e9f84fd8cf2c0ff1b85
#
_entry.id   04a3531e78d80e9f84fd8cf2c0ff1b85
#
_cell.length_a   1.000
_cell.length_b   1.000
_cell.length_c   1.000
_cell.angle_alpha   90.00
_cell.angle_beta   90.00
_cell.angle_gamma   90.00
#
_symmetry.space_group_name_H-M   'P 1'
#
loop_
_entity.id
_entity.type
_entity.pdbx_description
1 polymer ?
#
loop_
_entity_poly.entity_id
_entity_poly.type
_entity_poly.pdbx_seq_one_letter_code
_entity_poly.pdbx_strand_id
1 'polypeptide(L)'
;MKYPLPYFFIIILLIASCKKEKTLAIDLEISPEQLEVFGKDLISTPLYERDIAISPDGNQIVYTLGNYNQTIRTLVNIKKEGDKWGQKVILPFSGKYNDIEPFFAADGSKMFFASNRPIGGDSTRTDYNIWYSELVDGHWNKPLALDTLVNSQQDEFYPSVSANGNLYFTATRTEGIGREDIFLSTFSEGKYQAPIVLDSTINTKVFEFNAYINPEEDLLIFSSYGRPDGLGGGDLYYSKKDKTGNWREAKNLGVIINSDKLDYCPFIDIPRNNFYFTSDRAKPAEERINTVPELTIEANKVLNGMGNIYRIRMDKLNLK
;
A
#
# COMPACT_ATOMS: atom_id res chain seq x y z
N MET A 1 5.02 79.70 23.20
CA MET A 1 3.82 78.86 23.01
C MET A 1 4.33 77.49 22.40
N LYS A 2 4.29 76.41 23.20
CA LYS A 2 4.70 75.06 22.78
C LYS A 2 3.41 74.29 22.49
N TYR A 3 3.22 73.85 21.25
CA TYR A 3 2.11 72.99 20.84
C TYR A 3 2.44 71.53 21.20
N PRO A 4 1.53 70.76 21.78
CA PRO A 4 1.74 69.33 21.98
C PRO A 4 1.49 68.55 20.68
N LEU A 5 2.41 67.64 20.38
CA LEU A 5 2.30 66.68 19.30
C LEU A 5 1.27 65.58 19.69
N PRO A 6 0.30 65.21 18.80
CA PRO A 6 -0.61 64.13 19.11
C PRO A 6 0.11 62.80 18.87
N TYR A 7 0.12 61.93 19.91
CA TYR A 7 0.51 60.56 19.77
C TYR A 7 -0.56 59.75 19.01
N PHE A 8 -0.25 59.31 17.83
CA PHE A 8 -1.08 58.33 17.08
C PHE A 8 -0.75 56.93 17.59
N PHE A 9 -1.67 56.33 18.36
CA PHE A 9 -1.62 54.89 18.68
C PHE A 9 -2.05 54.09 17.47
N ILE A 10 -1.12 53.43 16.75
CA ILE A 10 -1.44 52.44 15.72
C ILE A 10 -1.78 51.13 16.44
N ILE A 11 -3.07 50.80 16.49
CA ILE A 11 -3.55 49.48 16.91
C ILE A 11 -3.33 48.53 15.75
N ILE A 12 -2.28 47.67 15.84
CA ILE A 12 -2.07 46.57 14.95
C ILE A 12 -3.07 45.46 15.31
N LEU A 13 -4.16 45.34 14.59
CA LEU A 13 -5.05 44.18 14.63
C LEU A 13 -4.32 42.97 14.04
N LEU A 14 -3.78 42.10 14.90
CA LEU A 14 -3.36 40.76 14.50
C LEU A 14 -4.61 39.95 14.14
N ILE A 15 -4.91 39.90 12.83
CA ILE A 15 -5.90 38.96 12.29
C ILE A 15 -5.27 37.58 12.36
N ALA A 16 -5.53 36.83 13.42
CA ALA A 16 -5.26 35.40 13.48
C ALA A 16 -6.16 34.73 12.44
N SER A 17 -5.63 34.51 11.24
CA SER A 17 -6.26 33.67 10.25
C SER A 17 -6.28 32.24 10.78
N CYS A 18 -7.36 31.87 11.43
CA CYS A 18 -7.66 30.48 11.75
C CYS A 18 -7.88 29.75 10.42
N LYS A 19 -6.83 29.13 9.85
CA LYS A 19 -7.00 28.20 8.73
C LYS A 19 -7.90 27.10 9.25
N LYS A 20 -9.15 27.09 8.83
CA LYS A 20 -10.07 25.99 9.04
C LYS A 20 -9.42 24.75 8.43
N GLU A 21 -8.95 23.83 9.26
CA GLU A 21 -8.41 22.55 8.80
C GLU A 21 -9.46 21.87 7.94
N LYS A 22 -9.09 21.58 6.70
CA LYS A 22 -10.00 20.94 5.74
C LYS A 22 -10.11 19.46 6.15
N THR A 23 -11.23 19.08 6.73
CA THR A 23 -11.52 17.67 7.05
C THR A 23 -11.50 16.88 5.74
N LEU A 24 -10.76 15.77 5.72
CA LEU A 24 -10.70 14.89 4.57
C LEU A 24 -12.03 14.11 4.44
N ALA A 25 -12.62 14.14 3.25
CA ALA A 25 -13.86 13.42 2.97
C ALA A 25 -13.54 11.97 2.54
N ILE A 26 -13.10 11.14 3.48
CA ILE A 26 -12.87 9.72 3.27
C ILE A 26 -14.00 8.95 3.96
N ASP A 27 -14.64 8.05 3.22
CA ASP A 27 -15.68 7.16 3.75
C ASP A 27 -15.30 5.71 3.42
N LEU A 28 -14.93 4.94 4.45
CA LEU A 28 -14.60 3.53 4.34
C LEU A 28 -15.84 2.63 4.31
N GLU A 29 -16.99 3.12 4.81
CA GLU A 29 -18.23 2.35 4.88
C GLU A 29 -18.94 2.27 3.51
N ILE A 30 -18.57 3.14 2.56
CA ILE A 30 -19.02 3.02 1.18
C ILE A 30 -18.32 1.84 0.52
N SER A 31 -19.11 0.97 -0.10
CA SER A 31 -18.67 -0.21 -0.84
C SER A 31 -19.22 -0.12 -2.28
N PRO A 32 -18.46 0.48 -3.23
CA PRO A 32 -18.97 0.84 -4.54
C PRO A 32 -19.21 -0.38 -5.43
N GLU A 33 -20.32 -0.33 -6.19
CA GLU A 33 -20.69 -1.36 -7.17
C GLU A 33 -19.78 -1.38 -8.40
N GLN A 34 -19.15 -0.26 -8.71
CA GLN A 34 -18.25 -0.07 -9.85
C GLN A 34 -16.86 0.33 -9.36
N LEU A 35 -15.87 -0.01 -10.16
CA LEU A 35 -14.49 0.36 -9.90
C LEU A 35 -14.35 1.88 -9.87
N GLU A 36 -13.77 2.42 -8.81
CA GLU A 36 -13.50 3.85 -8.66
C GLU A 36 -12.09 4.11 -8.14
N VAL A 37 -11.57 5.31 -8.41
CA VAL A 37 -10.35 5.82 -7.77
C VAL A 37 -10.67 6.18 -6.34
N PHE A 38 -9.98 5.56 -5.39
CA PHE A 38 -10.20 5.79 -3.97
C PHE A 38 -9.57 7.11 -3.52
N GLY A 39 -10.38 7.92 -2.84
CA GLY A 39 -9.92 9.19 -2.25
C GLY A 39 -9.31 10.15 -3.28
N LYS A 40 -9.94 10.30 -4.46
CA LYS A 40 -9.47 11.19 -5.53
C LYS A 40 -9.14 12.58 -5.00
N ASP A 41 -7.98 13.12 -5.40
CA ASP A 41 -7.41 14.40 -4.99
C ASP A 41 -7.06 14.49 -3.49
N LEU A 42 -7.29 13.41 -2.73
CA LEU A 42 -6.97 13.32 -1.30
C LEU A 42 -5.91 12.25 -1.03
N ILE A 43 -6.20 10.99 -1.35
CA ILE A 43 -5.29 9.85 -1.27
C ILE A 43 -4.62 9.66 -2.63
N SER A 44 -5.41 9.43 -3.68
CA SER A 44 -4.93 9.37 -5.05
C SER A 44 -4.73 10.78 -5.59
N THR A 45 -3.48 11.14 -5.90
CA THR A 45 -3.03 12.47 -6.35
C THR A 45 -2.25 12.35 -7.68
N PRO A 46 -1.66 13.40 -8.21
CA PRO A 46 -0.74 13.28 -9.35
C PRO A 46 0.59 12.60 -9.05
N LEU A 47 0.89 12.27 -7.78
CA LEU A 47 2.07 11.51 -7.38
C LEU A 47 1.84 10.00 -7.56
N TYR A 48 2.69 9.19 -6.99
CA TYR A 48 2.61 7.73 -7.07
C TYR A 48 2.10 7.17 -5.74
N GLU A 49 0.83 6.80 -5.68
CA GLU A 49 0.23 6.15 -4.51
C GLU A 49 0.03 4.66 -4.75
N ARG A 50 0.47 3.84 -3.78
CA ARG A 50 0.36 2.39 -3.85
C ARG A 50 0.23 1.76 -2.45
N ASP A 51 -0.06 0.46 -2.39
CA ASP A 51 0.07 -0.37 -1.19
C ASP A 51 -0.77 0.14 -0.01
N ILE A 52 -2.08 0.24 -0.17
CA ILE A 52 -2.94 0.66 0.93
C ILE A 52 -3.09 -0.43 1.99
N ALA A 53 -3.02 -0.05 3.25
CA ALA A 53 -3.40 -0.84 4.40
C ALA A 53 -4.37 -0.04 5.28
N ILE A 54 -5.42 -0.69 5.76
CA ILE A 54 -6.40 -0.11 6.68
C ILE A 54 -6.32 -0.88 7.99
N SER A 55 -6.24 -0.16 9.12
CA SER A 55 -6.23 -0.80 10.43
C SER A 55 -7.52 -1.61 10.67
N PRO A 56 -7.47 -2.72 11.42
CA PRO A 56 -8.65 -3.58 11.64
C PRO A 56 -9.85 -2.83 12.22
N ASP A 57 -9.61 -1.83 13.05
CA ASP A 57 -10.63 -0.94 13.62
C ASP A 57 -11.14 0.14 12.65
N GLY A 58 -10.51 0.30 11.47
CA GLY A 58 -10.84 1.29 10.46
C GLY A 58 -10.49 2.73 10.84
N ASN A 59 -9.64 2.94 11.84
CA ASN A 59 -9.29 4.26 12.33
C ASN A 59 -7.96 4.80 11.77
N GLN A 60 -7.22 3.98 11.01
CA GLN A 60 -6.00 4.38 10.33
C GLN A 60 -5.98 3.86 8.90
N ILE A 61 -5.52 4.70 7.98
CA ILE A 61 -5.17 4.35 6.61
C ILE A 61 -3.68 4.64 6.45
N VAL A 62 -2.92 3.65 6.02
CA VAL A 62 -1.51 3.81 5.68
C VAL A 62 -1.30 3.37 4.23
N TYR A 63 -0.51 4.11 3.48
CA TYR A 63 -0.18 3.79 2.11
C TYR A 63 1.21 4.31 1.75
N THR A 64 1.78 3.76 0.70
CA THR A 64 3.04 4.25 0.15
C THR A 64 2.78 5.44 -0.77
N LEU A 65 3.50 6.53 -0.54
CA LEU A 65 3.54 7.70 -1.42
C LEU A 65 4.95 7.85 -1.98
N GLY A 66 5.06 7.89 -3.30
CA GLY A 66 6.30 8.06 -4.01
C GLY A 66 6.33 9.30 -4.91
N ASN A 67 7.54 9.73 -5.28
CA ASN A 67 7.72 10.66 -6.40
C ASN A 67 7.52 9.93 -7.74
N TYR A 68 7.50 10.66 -8.85
CA TYR A 68 7.24 10.12 -10.19
C TYR A 68 8.14 8.93 -10.57
N ASN A 69 9.41 8.94 -10.16
CA ASN A 69 10.37 7.88 -10.47
C ASN A 69 10.47 6.82 -9.37
N GLN A 70 9.68 6.96 -8.30
CA GLN A 70 9.72 6.12 -7.10
C GLN A 70 11.13 6.02 -6.46
N THR A 71 11.98 7.02 -6.66
CA THR A 71 13.29 7.12 -5.99
C THR A 71 13.18 7.58 -4.54
N ILE A 72 12.06 8.20 -4.19
CA ILE A 72 11.66 8.56 -2.83
C ILE A 72 10.30 7.92 -2.59
N ARG A 73 10.21 7.06 -1.60
CA ARG A 73 8.98 6.38 -1.18
C ARG A 73 8.86 6.43 0.33
N THR A 74 7.67 6.74 0.84
CA THR A 74 7.44 6.91 2.26
C THR A 74 6.06 6.44 2.65
N LEU A 75 5.89 6.01 3.89
CA LEU A 75 4.60 5.62 4.44
C LEU A 75 3.85 6.85 4.97
N VAL A 76 2.72 7.13 4.34
CA VAL A 76 1.78 8.19 4.75
C VAL A 76 0.69 7.57 5.61
N ASN A 77 0.40 8.19 6.73
CA ASN A 77 -0.66 7.82 7.66
C ASN A 77 -1.75 8.89 7.69
N ILE A 78 -3.00 8.44 7.70
CA ILE A 78 -4.19 9.26 7.98
C ILE A 78 -4.92 8.59 9.13
N LYS A 79 -5.11 9.29 10.24
CA LYS A 79 -5.77 8.73 11.43
C LYS A 79 -7.10 9.44 11.69
N LYS A 80 -8.10 8.69 12.12
CA LYS A 80 -9.36 9.26 12.63
C LYS A 80 -9.14 9.93 14.00
N GLU A 81 -9.74 11.10 14.16
CA GLU A 81 -9.83 11.85 15.40
C GLU A 81 -11.33 12.07 15.67
N GLY A 82 -11.91 11.21 16.51
CA GLY A 82 -13.36 11.08 16.61
C GLY A 82 -13.96 10.59 15.30
N ASP A 83 -14.95 11.31 14.76
CA ASP A 83 -15.61 10.95 13.48
C ASP A 83 -14.96 11.58 12.24
N LYS A 84 -13.81 12.23 12.39
CA LYS A 84 -13.16 12.97 11.30
C LYS A 84 -11.80 12.37 10.98
N TRP A 85 -11.45 12.33 9.70
CA TRP A 85 -10.11 12.03 9.26
C TRP A 85 -9.20 13.23 9.46
N GLY A 86 -8.07 13.00 10.14
CA GLY A 86 -7.02 13.98 10.35
C GLY A 86 -6.20 14.29 9.11
N GLN A 87 -5.10 15.01 9.30
CA GLN A 87 -4.18 15.36 8.22
C GLN A 87 -3.35 14.15 7.78
N LYS A 88 -2.90 14.18 6.52
CA LYS A 88 -1.88 13.25 6.02
C LYS A 88 -0.54 13.57 6.68
N VAL A 89 0.04 12.58 7.35
CA VAL A 89 1.36 12.71 7.97
C VAL A 89 2.26 11.56 7.56
N ILE A 90 3.56 11.81 7.42
CA ILE A 90 4.53 10.74 7.26
C ILE A 90 4.67 10.02 8.60
N LEU A 91 4.69 8.68 8.60
CA LEU A 91 4.93 7.92 9.83
C LEU A 91 6.25 8.33 10.48
N PRO A 92 6.34 8.42 11.83
CA PRO A 92 7.50 8.97 12.54
C PRO A 92 8.83 8.28 12.21
N PHE A 93 8.78 7.01 11.80
CA PHE A 93 9.95 6.22 11.46
C PHE A 93 10.26 6.18 9.95
N SER A 94 9.41 6.82 9.12
CA SER A 94 9.53 6.84 7.65
C SER A 94 10.09 8.18 7.15
N GLY A 95 10.40 8.24 5.84
CA GLY A 95 10.87 9.46 5.17
C GLY A 95 12.39 9.63 5.09
N LYS A 96 13.17 8.73 5.71
CA LYS A 96 14.64 8.70 5.55
C LYS A 96 15.09 7.64 4.55
N TYR A 97 14.41 6.52 4.56
CA TYR A 97 14.62 5.37 3.67
C TYR A 97 13.40 5.19 2.79
N ASN A 98 13.49 4.35 1.79
CA ASN A 98 12.33 3.93 1.03
C ASN A 98 11.57 2.88 1.84
N ASP A 99 10.48 3.30 2.47
CA ASP A 99 9.56 2.46 3.23
C ASP A 99 8.31 2.27 2.39
N ILE A 100 7.90 1.02 2.16
CA ILE A 100 6.82 0.65 1.24
C ILE A 100 6.01 -0.52 1.80
N GLU A 101 4.84 -0.76 1.23
CA GLU A 101 4.07 -1.99 1.39
C GLU A 101 3.66 -2.25 2.86
N PRO A 102 2.93 -1.30 3.48
CA PRO A 102 2.48 -1.47 4.86
C PRO A 102 1.41 -2.56 4.95
N PHE A 103 1.43 -3.31 6.05
CA PHE A 103 0.42 -4.31 6.39
C PHE A 103 0.19 -4.37 7.90
N PHE A 104 -1.06 -4.23 8.34
CA PHE A 104 -1.40 -4.37 9.76
C PHE A 104 -1.56 -5.84 10.15
N ALA A 105 -1.02 -6.21 11.30
CA ALA A 105 -1.40 -7.47 11.95
C ALA A 105 -2.91 -7.46 12.26
N ALA A 106 -3.53 -8.66 12.34
CA ALA A 106 -4.96 -8.81 12.51
C ALA A 106 -5.52 -8.14 13.79
N ASP A 107 -4.71 -7.97 14.82
CA ASP A 107 -5.06 -7.27 16.07
C ASP A 107 -4.72 -5.77 16.05
N GLY A 108 -4.12 -5.26 14.96
CA GLY A 108 -3.69 -3.87 14.81
C GLY A 108 -2.48 -3.46 15.66
N SER A 109 -1.91 -4.38 16.45
CA SER A 109 -0.79 -4.07 17.35
C SER A 109 0.55 -3.89 16.63
N LYS A 110 0.69 -4.39 15.42
CA LYS A 110 1.90 -4.33 14.60
C LYS A 110 1.59 -3.88 13.19
N MET A 111 2.56 -3.19 12.60
CA MET A 111 2.59 -2.89 11.17
C MET A 111 3.87 -3.48 10.59
N PHE A 112 3.71 -4.35 9.59
CA PHE A 112 4.79 -4.86 8.77
C PHE A 112 4.97 -3.98 7.55
N PHE A 113 6.17 -3.90 7.02
CA PHE A 113 6.47 -3.15 5.78
C PHE A 113 7.82 -3.56 5.21
N ALA A 114 8.06 -3.27 3.95
CA ALA A 114 9.36 -3.44 3.32
C ALA A 114 10.16 -2.13 3.38
N SER A 115 11.48 -2.24 3.61
CA SER A 115 12.35 -1.07 3.69
C SER A 115 13.78 -1.39 3.29
N ASN A 116 14.44 -0.46 2.60
CA ASN A 116 15.87 -0.53 2.27
C ASN A 116 16.76 0.11 3.35
N ARG A 117 16.26 0.24 4.59
CA ARG A 117 17.08 0.70 5.72
C ARG A 117 18.12 -0.33 6.11
N PRO A 118 19.33 0.08 6.52
CA PRO A 118 20.40 -0.84 6.88
C PRO A 118 20.02 -1.76 8.04
N ILE A 119 20.20 -3.07 7.87
CA ILE A 119 20.08 -4.05 8.95
C ILE A 119 21.37 -4.02 9.79
N GLY A 120 21.22 -3.98 11.11
CA GLY A 120 22.37 -4.02 12.03
C GLY A 120 23.32 -2.84 11.90
N GLY A 121 22.93 -1.76 11.19
CA GLY A 121 23.77 -0.59 10.94
C GLY A 121 24.73 -0.73 9.74
N ASP A 122 24.66 -1.81 8.99
CA ASP A 122 25.46 -2.02 7.78
C ASP A 122 24.93 -1.14 6.63
N SER A 123 25.52 0.05 6.48
CA SER A 123 25.13 1.02 5.45
C SER A 123 25.53 0.62 4.02
N THR A 124 26.22 -0.50 3.82
CA THR A 124 26.55 -1.02 2.49
C THR A 124 25.40 -1.82 1.89
N ARG A 125 24.46 -2.32 2.72
CA ARG A 125 23.24 -2.99 2.27
C ARG A 125 22.19 -1.97 1.87
N THR A 126 21.61 -2.17 0.69
CA THR A 126 20.54 -1.35 0.13
C THR A 126 19.34 -2.18 -0.34
N ASP A 127 19.40 -3.48 -0.11
CA ASP A 127 18.33 -4.44 -0.37
C ASP A 127 17.12 -4.16 0.52
N TYR A 128 15.94 -4.49 0.00
CA TYR A 128 14.71 -4.41 0.76
C TYR A 128 14.57 -5.60 1.68
N ASN A 129 14.17 -5.32 2.89
CA ASN A 129 13.94 -6.31 3.92
C ASN A 129 12.60 -6.07 4.61
N ILE A 130 12.04 -7.09 5.26
CA ILE A 130 10.79 -6.96 6.00
C ILE A 130 11.09 -6.49 7.42
N TRP A 131 10.42 -5.41 7.77
CA TRP A 131 10.47 -4.76 9.07
C TRP A 131 9.09 -4.75 9.69
N TYR A 132 9.02 -4.56 11.00
CA TYR A 132 7.79 -4.28 11.70
C TYR A 132 7.98 -3.17 12.74
N SER A 133 6.90 -2.48 13.04
CA SER A 133 6.80 -1.54 14.14
C SER A 133 5.63 -1.93 15.03
N GLU A 134 5.77 -1.78 16.34
CA GLU A 134 4.72 -2.06 17.32
C GLU A 134 4.01 -0.77 17.71
N LEU A 135 2.69 -0.85 17.86
CA LEU A 135 1.86 0.23 18.35
C LEU A 135 1.74 0.12 19.88
N VAL A 136 2.38 1.03 20.60
CA VAL A 136 2.34 1.09 22.07
C VAL A 136 1.84 2.45 22.51
N ASP A 137 0.82 2.48 23.35
CA ASP A 137 0.19 3.70 23.87
C ASP A 137 -0.22 4.68 22.76
N GLY A 138 -0.68 4.15 21.61
CA GLY A 138 -1.09 4.93 20.45
C GLY A 138 0.05 5.49 19.58
N HIS A 139 1.29 5.11 19.85
CA HIS A 139 2.50 5.53 19.13
C HIS A 139 3.22 4.36 18.48
N TRP A 140 3.67 4.54 17.24
CA TRP A 140 4.51 3.58 16.55
C TRP A 140 5.94 3.63 17.06
N ASN A 141 6.46 2.50 17.52
CA ASN A 141 7.82 2.37 18.02
C ASN A 141 8.86 2.40 16.87
N LYS A 142 10.14 2.44 17.24
CA LYS A 142 11.23 2.26 16.28
C LYS A 142 11.12 0.90 15.61
N PRO A 143 11.18 0.81 14.26
CA PRO A 143 11.10 -0.45 13.55
C PRO A 143 12.21 -1.43 13.90
N LEU A 144 11.84 -2.71 13.89
CA LEU A 144 12.72 -3.85 14.06
C LEU A 144 12.69 -4.69 12.77
N ALA A 145 13.85 -5.14 12.31
CA ALA A 145 13.94 -6.08 11.20
C ALA A 145 13.47 -7.47 11.67
N LEU A 146 12.82 -8.22 10.78
CA LEU A 146 12.68 -9.65 10.99
C LEU A 146 14.07 -10.32 10.98
N ASP A 147 14.14 -11.55 11.47
CA ASP A 147 15.40 -12.29 11.55
C ASP A 147 15.92 -12.73 10.16
N THR A 148 17.11 -13.31 10.14
CA THR A 148 17.81 -13.73 8.92
C THR A 148 17.21 -14.99 8.26
N LEU A 149 16.22 -15.63 8.85
CA LEU A 149 15.45 -16.66 8.15
C LEU A 149 14.52 -16.03 7.12
N VAL A 150 13.85 -14.94 7.50
CA VAL A 150 12.98 -14.18 6.60
C VAL A 150 13.77 -13.20 5.73
N ASN A 151 14.63 -12.38 6.34
CA ASN A 151 15.43 -11.38 5.61
C ASN A 151 16.75 -11.99 5.14
N SER A 152 16.91 -12.13 3.83
CA SER A 152 18.08 -12.72 3.20
C SER A 152 19.13 -11.66 2.79
N GLN A 153 19.97 -11.95 1.83
CA GLN A 153 20.87 -11.00 1.16
C GLN A 153 20.26 -10.44 -0.14
N GLN A 154 19.03 -10.84 -0.44
CA GLN A 154 18.24 -10.37 -1.59
C GLN A 154 17.09 -9.51 -1.08
N ASP A 155 16.26 -9.04 -2.01
CA ASP A 155 15.08 -8.25 -1.67
C ASP A 155 13.94 -9.14 -1.16
N GLU A 156 13.29 -8.71 -0.08
CA GLU A 156 12.00 -9.21 0.41
C GLU A 156 10.97 -8.08 0.39
N PHE A 157 9.81 -8.37 -0.21
CA PHE A 157 8.75 -7.40 -0.45
C PHE A 157 7.39 -7.88 0.05
N TYR A 158 6.46 -6.95 0.19
CA TYR A 158 5.04 -7.14 0.37
C TYR A 158 4.67 -8.13 1.47
N PRO A 159 4.99 -7.83 2.73
CA PRO A 159 4.59 -8.66 3.84
C PRO A 159 3.06 -8.66 3.99
N SER A 160 2.47 -9.85 4.13
CA SER A 160 1.06 -10.04 4.43
C SER A 160 0.92 -11.15 5.46
N VAL A 161 0.19 -10.90 6.55
CA VAL A 161 0.19 -11.77 7.73
C VAL A 161 -1.23 -12.24 8.03
N SER A 162 -1.41 -13.56 8.15
CA SER A 162 -2.67 -14.18 8.53
C SER A 162 -2.97 -14.05 10.04
N ALA A 163 -4.19 -14.38 10.48
CA ALA A 163 -4.60 -14.23 11.87
C ALA A 163 -3.77 -15.10 12.86
N ASN A 164 -3.24 -16.23 12.39
CA ASN A 164 -2.35 -17.09 13.17
C ASN A 164 -0.87 -16.67 13.12
N GLY A 165 -0.56 -15.56 12.46
CA GLY A 165 0.77 -14.95 12.40
C GLY A 165 1.65 -15.41 11.24
N ASN A 166 1.21 -16.33 10.38
CA ASN A 166 1.97 -16.77 9.23
C ASN A 166 2.19 -15.63 8.24
N LEU A 167 3.44 -15.47 7.79
CA LEU A 167 3.88 -14.41 6.91
C LEU A 167 3.98 -14.91 5.47
N TYR A 168 3.26 -14.25 4.56
CA TYR A 168 3.43 -14.37 3.13
C TYR A 168 4.21 -13.16 2.62
N PHE A 169 5.14 -13.37 1.71
CA PHE A 169 5.96 -12.29 1.16
C PHE A 169 6.54 -12.66 -0.20
N THR A 170 7.00 -11.67 -0.94
CA THR A 170 7.65 -11.83 -2.25
C THR A 170 9.15 -11.82 -2.09
N ALA A 171 9.85 -12.71 -2.75
CA ALA A 171 11.32 -12.71 -2.79
C ALA A 171 11.86 -13.40 -4.06
N THR A 172 13.11 -13.08 -4.39
CA THR A 172 13.90 -13.83 -5.38
C THR A 172 14.90 -14.68 -4.63
N ARG A 173 14.73 -16.01 -4.65
CA ARG A 173 15.59 -16.96 -3.94
C ARG A 173 15.94 -18.15 -4.81
N THR A 174 17.03 -18.83 -4.49
CA THR A 174 17.48 -20.03 -5.21
C THR A 174 16.50 -21.19 -5.12
N GLU A 175 15.68 -21.24 -4.06
CA GLU A 175 14.61 -22.22 -3.83
C GLU A 175 13.34 -21.90 -4.62
N GLY A 176 13.28 -20.72 -5.26
CA GLY A 176 12.13 -20.28 -6.04
C GLY A 176 11.89 -21.08 -7.32
N ILE A 177 10.72 -20.91 -7.89
CA ILE A 177 10.28 -21.56 -9.14
C ILE A 177 10.52 -20.64 -10.33
N GLY A 178 10.28 -19.34 -10.15
CA GLY A 178 10.29 -18.32 -11.18
C GLY A 178 11.36 -17.24 -11.02
N ARG A 179 10.95 -16.01 -11.28
CA ARG A 179 11.81 -14.82 -11.18
C ARG A 179 11.62 -14.08 -9.86
N GLU A 180 10.38 -13.89 -9.49
CA GLU A 180 9.93 -13.50 -8.17
C GLU A 180 8.86 -14.50 -7.76
N ASP A 181 8.91 -14.96 -6.54
CA ASP A 181 7.99 -15.98 -6.03
C ASP A 181 7.39 -15.55 -4.69
N ILE A 182 6.22 -16.10 -4.39
CA ILE A 182 5.54 -15.94 -3.11
C ILE A 182 6.03 -17.04 -2.17
N PHE A 183 6.53 -16.62 -1.02
CA PHE A 183 7.01 -17.48 0.06
C PHE A 183 6.07 -17.42 1.27
N LEU A 184 6.06 -18.48 2.04
CA LEU A 184 5.38 -18.60 3.33
C LEU A 184 6.40 -18.89 4.41
N SER A 185 6.45 -18.06 5.46
CA SER A 185 7.12 -18.35 6.71
C SER A 185 6.10 -18.54 7.81
N THR A 186 6.01 -19.74 8.39
CA THR A 186 5.09 -20.03 9.48
C THR A 186 5.57 -19.40 10.79
N PHE A 187 4.63 -18.89 11.59
CA PHE A 187 4.92 -18.35 12.91
C PHE A 187 4.65 -19.40 13.97
N SER A 188 5.69 -19.82 14.68
CA SER A 188 5.61 -20.86 15.71
C SER A 188 6.60 -20.56 16.83
N GLU A 189 6.19 -20.82 18.07
CA GLU A 189 7.03 -20.60 19.27
C GLU A 189 7.58 -19.16 19.38
N GLY A 190 6.76 -18.16 18.94
CA GLY A 190 7.13 -16.76 19.03
C GLY A 190 8.12 -16.27 17.96
N LYS A 191 8.42 -17.05 16.92
CA LYS A 191 9.36 -16.71 15.85
C LYS A 191 8.91 -17.25 14.49
N TYR A 192 9.41 -16.62 13.43
CA TYR A 192 9.26 -17.10 12.08
C TYR A 192 10.16 -18.29 11.80
N GLN A 193 9.65 -19.26 11.05
CA GLN A 193 10.40 -20.43 10.60
C GLN A 193 11.03 -20.18 9.23
N ALA A 194 11.93 -21.07 8.80
CA ALA A 194 12.51 -21.00 7.46
C ALA A 194 11.41 -20.95 6.39
N PRO A 195 11.44 -19.96 5.48
CA PRO A 195 10.41 -19.82 4.46
C PRO A 195 10.40 -21.00 3.49
N ILE A 196 9.20 -21.34 3.03
CA ILE A 196 8.97 -22.26 1.94
C ILE A 196 8.36 -21.52 0.74
N VAL A 197 8.81 -21.85 -0.47
CA VAL A 197 8.19 -21.35 -1.68
C VAL A 197 6.82 -22.00 -1.84
N LEU A 198 5.78 -21.24 -2.22
CA LEU A 198 4.49 -21.84 -2.58
C LEU A 198 4.65 -22.64 -3.87
N ASP A 199 3.84 -23.69 -4.02
CA ASP A 199 3.93 -24.60 -5.15
C ASP A 199 3.51 -23.99 -6.48
N SER A 200 3.54 -24.82 -7.55
CA SER A 200 3.25 -24.38 -8.93
C SER A 200 1.79 -24.06 -9.22
N THR A 201 0.88 -24.23 -8.26
CA THR A 201 -0.49 -23.72 -8.37
C THR A 201 -0.56 -22.21 -8.18
N ILE A 202 0.45 -21.66 -7.48
CA ILE A 202 0.61 -20.24 -7.21
C ILE A 202 1.79 -19.66 -8.01
N ASN A 203 3.01 -20.14 -7.76
CA ASN A 203 4.21 -19.65 -8.42
C ASN A 203 4.45 -20.36 -9.76
N THR A 204 4.91 -19.62 -10.75
CA THR A 204 5.22 -20.14 -12.08
C THR A 204 6.65 -19.79 -12.49
N LYS A 205 7.01 -19.94 -13.76
CA LYS A 205 8.36 -19.54 -14.25
C LYS A 205 8.49 -18.05 -14.55
N VAL A 206 7.45 -17.27 -14.30
CA VAL A 206 7.43 -15.83 -14.53
C VAL A 206 7.50 -15.07 -13.20
N PHE A 207 6.76 -13.99 -13.02
CA PHE A 207 6.77 -13.19 -11.81
C PHE A 207 5.46 -13.37 -11.04
N GLU A 208 5.53 -13.72 -9.77
CA GLU A 208 4.43 -13.67 -8.82
C GLU A 208 4.86 -12.82 -7.62
N PHE A 209 4.08 -11.77 -7.34
CA PHE A 209 4.46 -10.75 -6.35
C PHE A 209 3.25 -10.09 -5.67
N ASN A 210 3.50 -9.31 -4.63
CA ASN A 210 2.51 -8.55 -3.87
C ASN A 210 1.30 -9.39 -3.43
N ALA A 211 1.54 -10.44 -2.65
CA ALA A 211 0.49 -11.35 -2.21
C ALA A 211 -0.22 -10.88 -0.94
N TYR A 212 -1.52 -10.66 -1.01
CA TYR A 212 -2.42 -10.50 0.13
C TYR A 212 -2.94 -11.86 0.56
N ILE A 213 -2.80 -12.19 1.85
CA ILE A 213 -3.44 -13.33 2.50
C ILE A 213 -4.58 -12.87 3.40
N ASN A 214 -5.75 -13.52 3.36
CA ASN A 214 -6.82 -13.23 4.29
C ASN A 214 -6.54 -13.79 5.71
N PRO A 215 -7.22 -13.29 6.76
CA PRO A 215 -7.00 -13.76 8.13
C PRO A 215 -7.14 -15.26 8.32
N GLU A 216 -8.08 -15.90 7.63
CA GLU A 216 -8.38 -17.33 7.70
C GLU A 216 -7.37 -18.20 6.94
N GLU A 217 -6.48 -17.59 6.14
CA GLU A 217 -5.44 -18.25 5.36
C GLU A 217 -5.97 -19.24 4.31
N ASP A 218 -7.13 -18.92 3.73
CA ASP A 218 -7.79 -19.73 2.70
C ASP A 218 -8.02 -19.01 1.36
N LEU A 219 -7.75 -17.69 1.30
CA LEU A 219 -7.81 -16.85 0.12
C LEU A 219 -6.51 -16.09 -0.05
N LEU A 220 -5.83 -16.30 -1.17
CA LEU A 220 -4.64 -15.55 -1.61
C LEU A 220 -5.00 -14.73 -2.83
N ILE A 221 -4.69 -13.43 -2.84
CA ILE A 221 -4.75 -12.56 -4.02
C ILE A 221 -3.35 -12.00 -4.25
N PHE A 222 -2.86 -12.07 -5.47
CA PHE A 222 -1.49 -11.66 -5.78
C PHE A 222 -1.39 -11.12 -7.19
N SER A 223 -0.30 -10.45 -7.48
CA SER A 223 0.01 -9.96 -8.82
C SER A 223 0.88 -10.96 -9.55
N SER A 224 0.68 -11.09 -10.87
CA SER A 224 1.59 -11.84 -11.73
C SER A 224 1.81 -11.12 -13.06
N TYR A 225 3.05 -11.17 -13.55
CA TYR A 225 3.42 -10.63 -14.85
C TYR A 225 4.03 -11.72 -15.73
N GLY A 226 3.51 -11.83 -16.95
CA GLY A 226 4.01 -12.76 -17.96
C GLY A 226 3.23 -14.08 -18.09
N ARG A 227 2.12 -14.27 -17.36
CA ARG A 227 1.21 -15.41 -17.57
C ARG A 227 0.50 -15.30 -18.92
N PRO A 228 0.18 -16.45 -19.58
CA PRO A 228 -0.43 -16.44 -20.91
C PRO A 228 -1.82 -15.80 -20.98
N ASP A 229 -2.56 -15.76 -19.86
CA ASP A 229 -3.89 -15.18 -19.74
C ASP A 229 -3.87 -13.76 -19.14
N GLY A 230 -2.66 -13.14 -19.01
CA GLY A 230 -2.50 -11.77 -18.58
C GLY A 230 -3.00 -10.77 -19.63
N LEU A 231 -3.52 -9.64 -19.17
CA LEU A 231 -4.10 -8.57 -19.98
C LEU A 231 -3.11 -7.42 -20.21
N GLY A 232 -2.12 -7.23 -19.30
CA GLY A 232 -1.28 -6.04 -19.32
C GLY A 232 0.10 -6.18 -18.68
N GLY A 233 0.53 -5.13 -18.06
CA GLY A 233 1.84 -4.97 -17.41
C GLY A 233 2.01 -5.71 -16.07
N GLY A 234 1.02 -6.43 -15.67
CA GLY A 234 0.87 -7.22 -14.45
C GLY A 234 -0.58 -7.24 -14.05
N ASP A 235 -1.09 -8.43 -13.75
CA ASP A 235 -2.50 -8.67 -13.45
C ASP A 235 -2.67 -9.25 -12.05
N LEU A 236 -3.84 -9.04 -11.47
CA LEU A 236 -4.25 -9.64 -10.22
C LEU A 236 -4.88 -11.00 -10.45
N TYR A 237 -4.40 -11.98 -9.67
CA TYR A 237 -4.88 -13.36 -9.64
C TYR A 237 -5.34 -13.71 -8.22
N TYR A 238 -6.14 -14.75 -8.10
CA TYR A 238 -6.53 -15.31 -6.81
C TYR A 238 -6.43 -16.82 -6.81
N SER A 239 -6.21 -17.36 -5.63
CA SER A 239 -6.36 -18.79 -5.32
C SER A 239 -7.09 -18.98 -4.01
N LYS A 240 -7.80 -20.11 -3.90
CA LYS A 240 -8.44 -20.54 -2.66
C LYS A 240 -7.94 -21.91 -2.28
N LYS A 241 -7.82 -22.17 -0.99
CA LYS A 241 -7.57 -23.53 -0.51
C LYS A 241 -8.79 -24.42 -0.75
N ASP A 242 -8.52 -25.65 -1.11
CA ASP A 242 -9.55 -26.70 -1.17
C ASP A 242 -9.88 -27.26 0.23
N LYS A 243 -10.78 -28.26 0.29
CA LYS A 243 -11.17 -28.89 1.55
C LYS A 243 -10.06 -29.66 2.26
N THR A 244 -8.95 -29.91 1.57
CA THR A 244 -7.75 -30.59 2.12
C THR A 244 -6.67 -29.61 2.56
N GLY A 245 -6.89 -28.29 2.33
CA GLY A 245 -5.96 -27.23 2.72
C GLY A 245 -4.93 -26.88 1.64
N ASN A 246 -5.01 -27.47 0.44
CA ASN A 246 -4.11 -27.19 -0.66
C ASN A 246 -4.60 -26.00 -1.49
N TRP A 247 -3.68 -25.17 -1.97
CA TRP A 247 -4.00 -24.10 -2.92
C TRP A 247 -4.49 -24.68 -4.23
N ARG A 248 -5.57 -24.11 -4.78
CA ARG A 248 -6.04 -24.42 -6.13
C ARG A 248 -5.24 -23.64 -7.16
N GLU A 249 -5.33 -24.07 -8.41
CA GLU A 249 -4.78 -23.32 -9.56
C GLU A 249 -5.26 -21.86 -9.52
N ALA A 250 -4.34 -20.92 -9.63
CA ALA A 250 -4.63 -19.50 -9.59
C ALA A 250 -5.44 -19.07 -10.82
N LYS A 251 -6.37 -18.12 -10.63
CA LYS A 251 -7.24 -17.59 -11.68
C LYS A 251 -7.09 -16.09 -11.78
N ASN A 252 -7.06 -15.58 -13.02
CA ASN A 252 -7.10 -14.14 -13.30
C ASN A 252 -8.40 -13.51 -12.80
N LEU A 253 -8.35 -12.34 -12.15
CA LEU A 253 -9.54 -11.62 -11.66
C LEU A 253 -10.37 -10.99 -12.79
N GLY A 254 -9.85 -10.98 -14.03
CA GLY A 254 -10.55 -10.55 -15.24
C GLY A 254 -10.66 -9.03 -15.39
N VAL A 255 -11.30 -8.64 -16.50
CA VAL A 255 -11.31 -7.28 -17.04
C VAL A 255 -12.01 -6.20 -16.17
N ILE A 256 -12.77 -6.60 -15.15
CA ILE A 256 -13.35 -5.63 -14.20
C ILE A 256 -12.24 -5.06 -13.32
N ILE A 257 -11.26 -5.90 -12.96
CA ILE A 257 -10.15 -5.57 -12.08
C ILE A 257 -8.91 -5.25 -12.90
N ASN A 258 -8.50 -6.14 -13.80
CA ASN A 258 -7.28 -6.05 -14.57
C ASN A 258 -7.45 -5.22 -15.84
N SER A 259 -6.40 -4.51 -16.24
CA SER A 259 -6.34 -3.62 -17.40
C SER A 259 -5.14 -3.96 -18.31
N ASP A 260 -4.87 -3.11 -19.30
CA ASP A 260 -3.65 -3.17 -20.10
C ASP A 260 -2.41 -2.55 -19.41
N LYS A 261 -2.53 -2.16 -18.14
CA LYS A 261 -1.48 -1.56 -17.32
C LYS A 261 -1.05 -2.50 -16.20
N LEU A 262 -0.21 -2.02 -15.31
CA LEU A 262 0.14 -2.72 -14.08
C LEU A 262 -1.00 -2.57 -13.06
N ASP A 263 -1.62 -3.69 -12.69
CA ASP A 263 -2.62 -3.81 -11.63
C ASP A 263 -2.04 -4.70 -10.53
N TYR A 264 -1.83 -4.15 -9.31
CA TYR A 264 -1.01 -4.81 -8.30
C TYR A 264 -1.35 -4.33 -6.87
N CYS A 265 -0.64 -4.82 -5.86
CA CYS A 265 -0.81 -4.44 -4.45
C CYS A 265 -2.25 -4.61 -3.95
N PRO A 266 -2.82 -5.83 -4.00
CA PRO A 266 -4.19 -6.09 -3.56
C PRO A 266 -4.32 -6.02 -2.04
N PHE A 267 -5.42 -5.44 -1.56
CA PHE A 267 -5.79 -5.43 -0.15
C PHE A 267 -7.30 -5.60 0.01
N ILE A 268 -7.74 -6.43 0.95
CA ILE A 268 -9.15 -6.59 1.29
C ILE A 268 -9.44 -6.03 2.68
N ASP A 269 -10.38 -5.12 2.75
CA ASP A 269 -11.03 -4.69 3.98
C ASP A 269 -12.31 -5.53 4.18
N ILE A 270 -12.13 -6.70 4.79
CA ILE A 270 -13.22 -7.67 4.99
C ILE A 270 -14.38 -7.07 5.78
N PRO A 271 -14.17 -6.37 6.92
CA PRO A 271 -15.27 -5.81 7.70
C PRO A 271 -16.17 -4.86 6.91
N ARG A 272 -15.60 -4.15 5.91
CA ARG A 272 -16.32 -3.14 5.10
C ARG A 272 -16.62 -3.60 3.69
N ASN A 273 -16.36 -4.88 3.39
CA ASN A 273 -16.63 -5.51 2.09
C ASN A 273 -15.99 -4.73 0.91
N ASN A 274 -14.78 -4.20 1.08
CA ASN A 274 -14.06 -3.44 0.08
C ASN A 274 -12.79 -4.17 -0.36
N PHE A 275 -12.52 -4.15 -1.66
CA PHE A 275 -11.27 -4.55 -2.27
C PHE A 275 -10.55 -3.33 -2.81
N TYR A 276 -9.27 -3.22 -2.48
CA TYR A 276 -8.39 -2.16 -2.94
C TYR A 276 -7.22 -2.74 -3.71
N PHE A 277 -6.72 -1.99 -4.67
CA PHE A 277 -5.50 -2.32 -5.39
C PHE A 277 -4.89 -1.06 -6.01
N THR A 278 -3.66 -1.14 -6.46
CA THR A 278 -2.98 -0.07 -7.18
C THR A 278 -3.06 -0.33 -8.68
N SER A 279 -3.20 0.72 -9.48
CA SER A 279 -3.14 0.62 -10.93
C SER A 279 -2.51 1.85 -11.56
N ASP A 280 -1.69 1.61 -12.59
CA ASP A 280 -1.04 2.64 -13.42
C ASP A 280 -1.92 3.07 -14.60
N ARG A 281 -3.24 2.91 -14.48
CA ARG A 281 -4.20 3.34 -15.51
C ARG A 281 -4.13 4.83 -15.73
N ALA A 282 -4.14 5.23 -17.00
CA ALA A 282 -4.19 6.62 -17.38
C ALA A 282 -5.55 6.95 -18.02
N LYS A 283 -6.02 8.17 -17.79
CA LYS A 283 -7.12 8.74 -18.56
C LYS A 283 -6.51 9.63 -19.64
N PRO A 284 -6.67 9.33 -20.94
CA PRO A 284 -6.22 10.20 -22.01
C PRO A 284 -6.84 11.60 -21.89
N ALA A 285 -6.12 12.63 -22.35
CA ALA A 285 -6.67 13.97 -22.44
C ALA A 285 -7.95 13.96 -23.29
N GLU A 286 -9.00 14.61 -22.80
CA GLU A 286 -10.30 14.68 -23.51
C GLU A 286 -10.20 15.59 -24.74
N GLU A 287 -9.32 16.58 -24.70
CA GLU A 287 -9.08 17.52 -25.78
C GLU A 287 -7.65 17.46 -26.27
N ARG A 288 -7.44 17.97 -27.49
CA ARG A 288 -6.08 18.07 -28.04
C ARG A 288 -5.24 19.04 -27.22
N ILE A 289 -4.08 18.60 -26.76
CA ILE A 289 -3.08 19.44 -26.09
C ILE A 289 -2.33 20.25 -27.18
N ASN A 290 -2.37 21.56 -27.11
CA ASN A 290 -1.79 22.45 -28.09
C ASN A 290 -0.59 23.24 -27.56
N THR A 291 -0.46 23.35 -26.23
CA THR A 291 0.59 24.14 -25.57
C THR A 291 1.27 23.39 -24.45
N VAL A 292 2.52 23.80 -24.11
CA VAL A 292 3.26 23.24 -22.99
C VAL A 292 2.55 23.44 -21.64
N PRO A 293 1.95 24.61 -21.34
CA PRO A 293 1.12 24.77 -20.14
C PRO A 293 -0.04 23.77 -20.04
N GLU A 294 -0.77 23.52 -21.14
CA GLU A 294 -1.85 22.51 -21.17
C GLU A 294 -1.29 21.11 -20.86
N LEU A 295 -0.17 20.72 -21.48
CA LEU A 295 0.49 19.47 -21.17
C LEU A 295 0.87 19.37 -19.68
N THR A 296 1.37 20.46 -19.11
CA THR A 296 1.74 20.50 -17.67
C THR A 296 0.51 20.31 -16.79
N ILE A 297 -0.64 20.89 -17.17
CA ILE A 297 -1.90 20.70 -16.45
C ILE A 297 -2.34 19.24 -16.52
N GLU A 298 -2.32 18.61 -17.71
CA GLU A 298 -2.70 17.21 -17.89
C GLU A 298 -1.77 16.27 -17.10
N ALA A 299 -0.46 16.48 -17.17
CA ALA A 299 0.54 15.67 -16.44
C ALA A 299 0.40 15.76 -14.90
N ASN A 300 -0.23 16.81 -14.39
CA ASN A 300 -0.48 17.01 -12.96
C ASN A 300 -1.95 16.71 -12.57
N LYS A 301 -2.66 15.89 -13.33
CA LYS A 301 -3.96 15.33 -12.93
C LYS A 301 -3.82 13.95 -12.32
N VAL A 302 -4.79 13.56 -11.51
CA VAL A 302 -5.00 12.15 -11.13
C VAL A 302 -5.29 11.35 -12.40
N LEU A 303 -4.86 10.10 -12.47
CA LEU A 303 -4.93 9.23 -13.66
C LEU A 303 -4.01 9.67 -14.81
N ASN A 304 -2.86 10.21 -14.47
CA ASN A 304 -1.80 10.61 -15.40
C ASN A 304 -0.87 9.45 -15.82
N GLY A 305 -1.17 8.21 -15.40
CA GLY A 305 -0.32 7.03 -15.62
C GLY A 305 0.64 6.73 -14.48
N MET A 306 0.56 7.49 -13.38
CA MET A 306 1.19 7.12 -12.11
C MET A 306 0.26 6.19 -11.34
N GLY A 307 0.81 5.43 -10.37
CA GLY A 307 0.02 4.54 -9.53
C GLY A 307 -1.03 5.30 -8.73
N ASN A 308 -2.27 4.88 -8.85
CA ASN A 308 -3.37 5.36 -8.02
C ASN A 308 -4.07 4.17 -7.34
N ILE A 309 -4.66 4.41 -6.17
CA ILE A 309 -5.39 3.39 -5.43
C ILE A 309 -6.83 3.33 -5.93
N TYR A 310 -7.27 2.14 -6.28
CA TYR A 310 -8.64 1.85 -6.73
C TYR A 310 -9.40 1.08 -5.65
N ARG A 311 -10.73 1.19 -5.69
CA ARG A 311 -11.64 0.51 -4.79
C ARG A 311 -12.85 -0.04 -5.53
N ILE A 312 -13.32 -1.23 -5.11
CA ILE A 312 -14.59 -1.84 -5.53
C ILE A 312 -15.09 -2.75 -4.41
N ARG A 313 -16.38 -3.03 -4.38
CA ARG A 313 -16.95 -4.05 -3.50
C ARG A 313 -16.29 -5.41 -3.72
N MET A 314 -15.93 -6.09 -2.62
CA MET A 314 -15.26 -7.39 -2.66
C MET A 314 -16.09 -8.48 -3.37
N ASP A 315 -17.42 -8.47 -3.25
CA ASP A 315 -18.28 -9.46 -3.90
C ASP A 315 -18.30 -9.38 -5.44
N LYS A 316 -17.74 -8.28 -6.01
CA LYS A 316 -17.55 -8.13 -7.46
C LYS A 316 -16.33 -8.90 -8.00
N LEU A 317 -15.46 -9.41 -7.13
CA LEU A 317 -14.27 -10.16 -7.54
C LEU A 317 -14.60 -11.53 -8.17
N ASN A 318 -15.85 -12.00 -8.07
CA ASN A 318 -16.29 -13.28 -8.63
C ASN A 318 -15.38 -14.47 -8.25
N LEU A 319 -15.00 -14.55 -6.97
CA LEU A 319 -14.12 -15.59 -6.41
C LEU A 319 -14.83 -16.96 -6.35
N LYS A 320 -14.91 -17.68 -7.47
CA LYS A 320 -15.57 -18.99 -7.62
C LYS A 320 -14.64 -20.16 -7.35
#